data_8832be5a9d26b4c6c4079abb124b58a0
#
_entry.id   8832be5a9d26b4c6c4079abb124b58a0
#
_cell.length_a   1.000
_cell.length_b   1.000
_cell.length_c   1.000
_cell.angle_alpha   90.00
_cell.angle_beta   90.00
_cell.angle_gamma   90.00
#
_symmetry.space_group_name_H-M   'P 1'
#
loop_
_entity.id
_entity.type
_entity.pdbx_description
1 polymer ?
#
loop_
_entity_poly.entity_id
_entity_poly.type
_entity_poly.pdbx_seq_one_letter_code
_entity_poly.pdbx_strand_id
1 'polypeptide(L)'
;MRRILLDTVRRSSSSNSGSRMKFLRQQEAIDIDRELFSTYGFSVDQLMELAGLSCAQAISDIFKRGEVLILAGPGNNGGDGFVCARHLKHFGYSPSILYPKPSKNELMQRLTCQVESVGIPFLTSFPNENSLAHFECIVDALFGFSFRPPIREPFNEILKRVERAQNRVPIVSIDIPSGWDVEKGPPEEGSDLPILSPLALISLTAPKQCAQHFKGRHHFLGGRFVPPALMKKFGLDLPSYEGSSQFLKL
;
A
#
# COMPACT_ATOMS: atom_id res chain seq x y z
N MET A 1 -51.24 14.27 33.70
CA MET A 1 -51.43 13.48 32.50
C MET A 1 -50.69 14.08 31.33
N ARG A 2 -49.49 13.60 31.01
CA ARG A 2 -48.68 14.01 29.83
C ARG A 2 -48.69 12.84 28.86
N ARG A 3 -49.28 13.03 27.68
CA ARG A 3 -49.28 12.09 26.57
C ARG A 3 -47.85 12.08 25.94
N ILE A 4 -47.26 10.88 25.88
CA ILE A 4 -46.04 10.61 25.14
C ILE A 4 -46.46 10.28 23.71
N LEU A 5 -46.04 11.10 22.75
CA LEU A 5 -46.12 10.81 21.32
C LEU A 5 -44.96 9.86 20.97
N LEU A 6 -45.33 8.69 20.53
CA LEU A 6 -44.41 7.71 19.89
C LEU A 6 -44.26 8.10 18.42
N ASP A 7 -43.14 8.72 18.09
CA ASP A 7 -42.72 8.93 16.70
C ASP A 7 -42.20 7.60 16.13
N THR A 8 -42.99 7.05 15.24
CA THR A 8 -42.65 5.84 14.46
C THR A 8 -41.68 6.28 13.37
N VAL A 9 -40.38 6.08 13.61
CA VAL A 9 -39.34 6.25 12.57
C VAL A 9 -39.53 5.16 11.53
N ARG A 10 -40.10 5.51 10.39
CA ARG A 10 -40.12 4.67 9.18
C ARG A 10 -38.66 4.50 8.71
N ARG A 11 -38.11 3.31 8.91
CA ARG A 11 -36.90 2.89 8.21
C ARG A 11 -37.23 2.80 6.72
N SER A 12 -36.79 3.77 5.96
CA SER A 12 -36.73 3.66 4.51
C SER A 12 -35.66 2.63 4.18
N SER A 13 -36.10 1.45 3.75
CA SER A 13 -35.24 0.47 3.10
C SER A 13 -34.81 1.07 1.75
N SER A 14 -33.69 1.75 1.72
CA SER A 14 -33.00 2.05 0.46
C SER A 14 -32.49 0.71 -0.06
N SER A 15 -33.05 0.24 -1.16
CA SER A 15 -32.50 -0.84 -1.96
C SER A 15 -31.12 -0.39 -2.47
N ASN A 16 -30.09 -0.78 -1.74
CA ASN A 16 -28.71 -0.62 -2.17
C ASN A 16 -28.50 -1.60 -3.32
N SER A 17 -28.68 -1.16 -4.56
CA SER A 17 -28.17 -1.86 -5.73
C SER A 17 -26.66 -1.85 -5.57
N GLY A 18 -26.10 -2.97 -5.09
CA GLY A 18 -24.68 -3.12 -4.81
C GLY A 18 -23.87 -2.82 -6.06
N SER A 19 -23.46 -1.56 -6.21
CA SER A 19 -22.48 -1.16 -7.19
C SER A 19 -21.19 -1.90 -6.82
N ARG A 20 -20.69 -2.72 -7.75
CA ARG A 20 -19.49 -3.51 -7.55
C ARG A 20 -18.29 -2.58 -7.67
N MET A 21 -17.51 -2.42 -6.60
CA MET A 21 -16.29 -1.62 -6.60
C MET A 21 -15.43 -1.94 -7.83
N LYS A 22 -14.99 -0.90 -8.54
CA LYS A 22 -14.17 -1.04 -9.73
C LYS A 22 -12.71 -1.33 -9.36
N PHE A 23 -12.13 -2.32 -10.04
CA PHE A 23 -10.71 -2.63 -9.99
C PHE A 23 -10.03 -2.07 -11.24
N LEU A 24 -8.94 -1.29 -11.06
CA LEU A 24 -8.28 -0.57 -12.15
C LEU A 24 -7.37 -1.49 -12.97
N ARG A 25 -7.40 -1.30 -14.29
CA ARG A 25 -6.34 -1.76 -15.18
C ARG A 25 -5.11 -0.87 -15.02
N GLN A 26 -3.94 -1.37 -15.45
CA GLN A 26 -2.70 -0.61 -15.37
C GLN A 26 -2.81 0.76 -16.05
N GLN A 27 -3.37 0.81 -17.26
CA GLN A 27 -3.51 2.05 -18.00
C GLN A 27 -4.45 3.05 -17.31
N GLU A 28 -5.55 2.58 -16.72
CA GLU A 28 -6.46 3.45 -15.96
C GLU A 28 -5.78 4.07 -14.74
N ALA A 29 -4.96 3.31 -14.02
CA ALA A 29 -4.17 3.83 -12.90
C ALA A 29 -3.18 4.92 -13.36
N ILE A 30 -2.48 4.70 -14.48
CA ILE A 30 -1.59 5.70 -15.09
C ILE A 30 -2.36 6.97 -15.49
N ASP A 31 -3.53 6.83 -16.07
CA ASP A 31 -4.33 7.96 -16.53
C ASP A 31 -4.90 8.77 -15.37
N ILE A 32 -5.30 8.11 -14.28
CA ILE A 32 -5.73 8.76 -13.04
C ILE A 32 -4.57 9.59 -12.44
N ASP A 33 -3.38 9.02 -12.30
CA ASP A 33 -2.21 9.73 -11.79
C ASP A 33 -1.87 10.95 -12.67
N ARG A 34 -1.89 10.77 -14.00
CA ARG A 34 -1.66 11.89 -14.94
C ARG A 34 -2.66 13.02 -14.73
N GLU A 35 -3.93 12.72 -14.51
CA GLU A 35 -4.94 13.76 -14.26
C GLU A 35 -4.78 14.40 -12.88
N LEU A 36 -4.43 13.65 -11.85
CA LEU A 36 -4.12 14.21 -10.55
C LEU A 36 -3.01 15.26 -10.64
N PHE A 37 -1.97 14.99 -11.44
CA PHE A 37 -0.85 15.94 -11.64
C PHE A 37 -1.23 17.11 -12.54
N SER A 38 -1.84 16.85 -13.71
CA SER A 38 -2.04 17.88 -14.74
C SER A 38 -3.30 18.71 -14.53
N THR A 39 -4.42 18.09 -14.18
CA THR A 39 -5.73 18.74 -14.10
C THR A 39 -6.04 19.21 -12.68
N TYR A 40 -5.68 18.40 -11.67
CA TYR A 40 -6.00 18.69 -10.28
C TYR A 40 -4.83 19.34 -9.52
N GLY A 41 -3.65 19.48 -10.15
CA GLY A 41 -2.53 20.26 -9.64
C GLY A 41 -1.80 19.64 -8.45
N PHE A 42 -1.98 18.34 -8.18
CA PHE A 42 -1.19 17.67 -7.15
C PHE A 42 0.25 17.47 -7.60
N SER A 43 1.19 17.64 -6.67
CA SER A 43 2.57 17.16 -6.87
C SER A 43 2.71 15.70 -6.48
N VAL A 44 3.73 15.02 -7.02
CA VAL A 44 4.06 13.64 -6.61
C VAL A 44 4.33 13.57 -5.11
N ASP A 45 5.04 14.56 -4.56
CA ASP A 45 5.36 14.67 -3.13
C ASP A 45 4.09 14.68 -2.26
N GLN A 46 3.06 15.45 -2.67
CA GLN A 46 1.80 15.54 -1.92
C GLN A 46 1.06 14.20 -1.90
N LEU A 47 0.93 13.56 -3.07
CA LEU A 47 0.22 12.27 -3.14
C LEU A 47 0.98 11.17 -2.42
N MET A 48 2.30 11.14 -2.54
CA MET A 48 3.18 10.19 -1.85
C MET A 48 3.14 10.34 -0.33
N GLU A 49 3.09 11.59 0.18
CA GLU A 49 2.95 11.85 1.61
C GLU A 49 1.63 11.27 2.15
N LEU A 50 0.52 11.51 1.45
CA LEU A 50 -0.80 10.98 1.84
C LEU A 50 -0.88 9.46 1.70
N ALA A 51 -0.28 8.90 0.64
CA ALA A 51 -0.22 7.46 0.42
C ALA A 51 0.58 6.76 1.53
N GLY A 52 1.81 7.22 1.81
CA GLY A 52 2.64 6.64 2.86
C GLY A 52 2.06 6.80 4.26
N LEU A 53 1.41 7.93 4.56
CA LEU A 53 0.67 8.11 5.81
C LEU A 53 -0.46 7.08 5.95
N SER A 54 -1.24 6.86 4.88
CA SER A 54 -2.31 5.87 4.89
C SER A 54 -1.79 4.46 5.12
N CYS A 55 -0.63 4.13 4.52
CA CYS A 55 0.04 2.84 4.74
C CYS A 55 0.46 2.67 6.21
N ALA A 56 1.08 3.69 6.80
CA ALA A 56 1.48 3.64 8.21
C ALA A 56 0.28 3.48 9.16
N GLN A 57 -0.82 4.17 8.88
CA GLN A 57 -2.06 4.03 9.67
C GLN A 57 -2.67 2.63 9.53
N ALA A 58 -2.74 2.08 8.31
CA ALA A 58 -3.25 0.72 8.06
C ALA A 58 -2.38 -0.35 8.76
N ILE A 59 -1.06 -0.21 8.74
CA ILE A 59 -0.15 -1.10 9.46
C ILE A 59 -0.38 -1.00 10.97
N SER A 60 -0.55 0.22 11.51
CA SER A 60 -0.78 0.42 12.95
C SER A 60 -2.15 -0.09 13.43
N ASP A 61 -3.09 -0.33 12.53
CA ASP A 61 -4.39 -0.94 12.83
C ASP A 61 -4.29 -2.46 13.08
N ILE A 62 -3.29 -3.13 12.49
CA ILE A 62 -3.17 -4.60 12.56
C ILE A 62 -1.96 -5.09 13.35
N PHE A 63 -0.91 -4.30 13.50
CA PHE A 63 0.30 -4.70 14.23
C PHE A 63 0.54 -3.84 15.46
N LYS A 64 1.06 -4.47 16.52
CA LYS A 64 1.56 -3.74 17.68
C LYS A 64 2.86 -3.02 17.33
N ARG A 65 3.24 -2.05 18.15
CA ARG A 65 4.53 -1.37 18.03
C ARG A 65 5.67 -2.37 18.18
N GLY A 66 6.60 -2.35 17.25
CA GLY A 66 7.73 -3.27 17.19
C GLY A 66 8.64 -2.93 16.03
N GLU A 67 9.53 -3.85 15.68
CA GLU A 67 10.42 -3.73 14.53
C GLU A 67 9.65 -3.98 13.24
N VAL A 68 9.89 -3.16 12.21
CA VAL A 68 9.25 -3.29 10.88
C VAL A 68 10.32 -3.22 9.80
N LEU A 69 10.38 -4.22 8.93
CA LEU A 69 11.30 -4.23 7.80
C LEU A 69 10.60 -3.63 6.58
N ILE A 70 11.12 -2.52 6.06
CA ILE A 70 10.62 -1.89 4.83
C ILE A 70 11.54 -2.28 3.67
N LEU A 71 11.01 -2.90 2.63
CA LEU A 71 11.71 -3.20 1.39
C LEU A 71 11.34 -2.13 0.37
N ALA A 72 12.26 -1.21 0.09
CA ALA A 72 12.00 -0.08 -0.78
C ALA A 72 12.60 -0.27 -2.18
N GLY A 73 11.78 -0.11 -3.21
CA GLY A 73 12.20 -0.05 -4.61
C GLY A 73 12.70 1.34 -5.00
N PRO A 74 13.30 1.47 -6.21
CA PRO A 74 13.86 2.75 -6.69
C PRO A 74 12.83 3.73 -7.24
N GLY A 75 11.55 3.34 -7.33
CA GLY A 75 10.45 4.13 -7.86
C GLY A 75 9.52 4.69 -6.79
N ASN A 76 8.37 5.22 -7.23
CA ASN A 76 7.40 5.89 -6.35
C ASN A 76 6.87 4.97 -5.24
N ASN A 77 6.66 3.67 -5.53
CA ASN A 77 6.24 2.72 -4.49
C ASN A 77 7.26 2.60 -3.34
N GLY A 78 8.56 2.65 -3.67
CA GLY A 78 9.62 2.75 -2.66
C GLY A 78 9.57 4.06 -1.88
N GLY A 79 9.18 5.16 -2.54
CA GLY A 79 8.91 6.45 -1.92
C GLY A 79 7.75 6.39 -0.93
N ASP A 80 6.64 5.74 -1.29
CA ASP A 80 5.53 5.48 -0.37
C ASP A 80 6.00 4.67 0.85
N GLY A 81 6.90 3.69 0.62
CA GLY A 81 7.56 2.92 1.68
C GLY A 81 8.42 3.79 2.61
N PHE A 82 9.17 4.76 2.10
CA PHE A 82 9.96 5.70 2.92
C PHE A 82 9.07 6.60 3.77
N VAL A 83 8.03 7.17 3.17
CA VAL A 83 7.05 7.99 3.90
C VAL A 83 6.36 7.15 4.97
N CYS A 84 5.94 5.93 4.64
CA CYS A 84 5.37 4.98 5.59
C CYS A 84 6.32 4.70 6.76
N ALA A 85 7.60 4.41 6.50
CA ALA A 85 8.61 4.20 7.52
C ALA A 85 8.74 5.40 8.47
N ARG A 86 8.80 6.62 7.92
CA ARG A 86 8.90 7.86 8.69
C ARG A 86 7.70 8.05 9.62
N HIS A 87 6.47 7.82 9.11
CA HIS A 87 5.26 7.89 9.95
C HIS A 87 5.22 6.78 11.01
N LEU A 88 5.58 5.54 10.66
CA LEU A 88 5.66 4.46 11.63
C LEU A 88 6.65 4.79 12.76
N LYS A 89 7.79 5.43 12.46
CA LYS A 89 8.74 5.90 13.46
C LYS A 89 8.09 6.89 14.42
N HIS A 90 7.34 7.87 13.89
CA HIS A 90 6.58 8.82 14.72
C HIS A 90 5.45 8.16 15.51
N PHE A 91 4.87 7.07 15.04
CA PHE A 91 3.87 6.27 15.76
C PHE A 91 4.49 5.37 16.83
N GLY A 92 5.83 5.35 16.96
CA GLY A 92 6.56 4.60 17.99
C GLY A 92 6.96 3.18 17.58
N TYR A 93 6.98 2.87 16.28
CA TYR A 93 7.59 1.66 15.72
C TYR A 93 9.10 1.84 15.56
N SER A 94 9.80 0.74 15.30
CA SER A 94 11.23 0.69 15.00
C SER A 94 11.46 0.20 13.55
N PRO A 95 11.18 1.03 12.52
CA PRO A 95 11.41 0.63 11.14
C PRO A 95 12.90 0.56 10.81
N SER A 96 13.26 -0.38 9.93
CA SER A 96 14.54 -0.47 9.23
C SER A 96 14.28 -0.62 7.75
N ILE A 97 15.10 -0.02 6.91
CA ILE A 97 14.87 0.01 5.45
C ILE A 97 15.95 -0.78 4.73
N LEU A 98 15.54 -1.71 3.87
CA LEU A 98 16.41 -2.29 2.85
C LEU A 98 16.13 -1.59 1.51
N TYR A 99 17.11 -0.83 1.02
CA TYR A 99 17.07 -0.08 -0.24
C TYR A 99 18.20 -0.51 -1.16
N PRO A 100 18.05 -1.63 -1.87
CA PRO A 100 19.17 -2.31 -2.53
C PRO A 100 19.69 -1.58 -3.76
N LYS A 101 18.88 -0.72 -4.36
CA LYS A 101 19.24 0.04 -5.55
C LYS A 101 18.82 1.51 -5.40
N PRO A 102 19.65 2.36 -4.77
CA PRO A 102 19.36 3.77 -4.61
C PRO A 102 19.10 4.49 -5.93
N SER A 103 18.02 5.26 -5.97
CA SER A 103 17.65 6.07 -7.13
C SER A 103 18.41 7.39 -7.14
N LYS A 104 18.74 7.87 -8.35
CA LYS A 104 19.30 9.21 -8.56
C LYS A 104 18.23 10.31 -8.65
N ASN A 105 16.94 9.93 -8.57
CA ASN A 105 15.84 10.88 -8.58
C ASN A 105 15.90 11.78 -7.34
N GLU A 106 15.73 13.08 -7.53
CA GLU A 106 15.83 14.09 -6.47
C GLU A 106 14.82 13.86 -5.34
N LEU A 107 13.58 13.48 -5.67
CA LEU A 107 12.55 13.15 -4.67
C LEU A 107 13.02 11.99 -3.78
N MET A 108 13.54 10.91 -4.37
CA MET A 108 14.02 9.77 -3.60
C MET A 108 15.23 10.12 -2.72
N GLN A 109 16.10 11.02 -3.17
CA GLN A 109 17.21 11.53 -2.35
C GLN A 109 16.71 12.37 -1.16
N ARG A 110 15.71 13.23 -1.38
CA ARG A 110 15.06 13.99 -0.29
C ARG A 110 14.40 13.06 0.73
N LEU A 111 13.70 12.02 0.27
CA LEU A 111 13.08 11.03 1.15
C LEU A 111 14.12 10.24 1.94
N THR A 112 15.26 9.87 1.32
CA THR A 112 16.40 9.24 2.03
C THR A 112 16.88 10.14 3.17
N CYS A 113 17.12 11.42 2.89
CA CYS A 113 17.51 12.40 3.90
C CYS A 113 16.48 12.51 5.04
N GLN A 114 15.18 12.50 4.71
CA GLN A 114 14.10 12.57 5.72
C GLN A 114 14.11 11.36 6.66
N VAL A 115 14.24 10.13 6.14
CA VAL A 115 14.24 8.93 6.99
C VAL A 115 15.52 8.82 7.81
N GLU A 116 16.67 9.24 7.27
CA GLU A 116 17.92 9.33 8.03
C GLU A 116 17.83 10.36 9.17
N SER A 117 17.20 11.51 8.91
CA SER A 117 17.05 12.58 9.90
C SER A 117 16.21 12.19 11.12
N VAL A 118 15.32 11.21 10.98
CA VAL A 118 14.53 10.66 12.10
C VAL A 118 15.14 9.38 12.69
N GLY A 119 16.38 9.05 12.29
CA GLY A 119 17.15 7.94 12.84
C GLY A 119 16.65 6.55 12.41
N ILE A 120 16.15 6.41 11.17
CA ILE A 120 15.78 5.12 10.61
C ILE A 120 17.01 4.53 9.91
N PRO A 121 17.48 3.33 10.30
CA PRO A 121 18.66 2.71 9.71
C PRO A 121 18.37 2.11 8.34
N PHE A 122 19.35 2.23 7.42
CA PHE A 122 19.39 1.46 6.19
C PHE A 122 20.18 0.18 6.41
N LEU A 123 19.59 -0.95 5.99
CA LEU A 123 20.26 -2.25 6.03
C LEU A 123 21.09 -2.44 4.76
N THR A 124 22.26 -3.03 4.91
CA THR A 124 23.18 -3.34 3.79
C THR A 124 22.81 -4.64 3.06
N SER A 125 22.05 -5.52 3.73
CA SER A 125 21.61 -6.81 3.17
C SER A 125 20.29 -7.24 3.80
N PHE A 126 19.59 -8.14 3.13
CA PHE A 126 18.38 -8.76 3.68
C PHE A 126 18.72 -9.54 4.96
N PRO A 127 17.96 -9.37 6.06
CA PRO A 127 18.23 -10.01 7.34
C PRO A 127 18.29 -11.54 7.23
N ASN A 128 19.07 -12.18 8.10
CA ASN A 128 19.05 -13.63 8.24
C ASN A 128 17.79 -14.10 9.00
N GLU A 129 17.54 -15.41 9.01
CA GLU A 129 16.32 -15.99 9.62
C GLU A 129 16.13 -15.62 11.10
N ASN A 130 17.21 -15.59 11.89
CA ASN A 130 17.15 -15.24 13.32
C ASN A 130 16.76 -13.77 13.49
N SER A 131 17.35 -12.89 12.72
CA SER A 131 17.03 -11.45 12.74
C SER A 131 15.62 -11.17 12.22
N LEU A 132 15.14 -11.92 11.21
CA LEU A 132 13.78 -11.78 10.70
C LEU A 132 12.71 -12.07 11.74
N ALA A 133 12.96 -13.00 12.66
CA ALA A 133 12.01 -13.38 13.70
C ALA A 133 11.67 -12.24 14.69
N HIS A 134 12.43 -11.15 14.71
CA HIS A 134 12.19 -9.97 15.54
C HIS A 134 11.24 -8.96 14.90
N PHE A 135 11.02 -9.03 13.56
CA PHE A 135 10.15 -8.11 12.88
C PHE A 135 8.67 -8.52 13.02
N GLU A 136 7.83 -7.56 13.36
CA GLU A 136 6.36 -7.70 13.39
C GLU A 136 5.81 -7.95 11.97
N CYS A 137 6.39 -7.31 10.96
CA CYS A 137 6.04 -7.52 9.57
C CYS A 137 7.15 -7.05 8.61
N ILE A 138 7.07 -7.55 7.38
CA ILE A 138 7.81 -7.05 6.22
C ILE A 138 6.84 -6.20 5.38
N VAL A 139 7.20 -4.95 5.14
CA VAL A 139 6.46 -4.07 4.23
C VAL A 139 7.11 -4.15 2.85
N ASP A 140 6.38 -4.71 1.92
CA ASP A 140 6.76 -4.81 0.52
C ASP A 140 6.35 -3.51 -0.21
N ALA A 141 7.34 -2.66 -0.47
CA ALA A 141 7.26 -1.43 -1.23
C ALA A 141 8.26 -1.43 -2.40
N LEU A 142 8.56 -2.61 -2.97
CA LEU A 142 9.53 -2.71 -4.06
C LEU A 142 8.94 -2.23 -5.39
N PHE A 143 7.78 -2.72 -5.78
CA PHE A 143 7.15 -2.43 -7.06
C PHE A 143 5.66 -2.15 -6.89
N GLY A 144 5.17 -1.07 -7.50
CA GLY A 144 3.76 -0.72 -7.60
C GLY A 144 3.21 -0.96 -9.01
N PHE A 145 2.03 -0.44 -9.29
CA PHE A 145 1.30 -0.68 -10.55
C PHE A 145 2.06 -0.29 -11.83
N SER A 146 3.07 0.56 -11.77
CA SER A 146 3.88 0.93 -12.93
C SER A 146 4.95 -0.11 -13.29
N PHE A 147 5.12 -1.16 -12.48
CA PHE A 147 6.09 -2.21 -12.71
C PHE A 147 5.81 -2.97 -14.02
N ARG A 148 6.89 -3.33 -14.70
CA ARG A 148 6.87 -4.17 -15.91
C ARG A 148 7.92 -5.27 -15.79
N PRO A 149 7.54 -6.53 -16.00
CA PRO A 149 8.50 -7.65 -16.04
C PRO A 149 9.60 -7.46 -17.08
N PRO A 150 10.75 -8.14 -16.94
CA PRO A 150 11.10 -9.09 -15.88
C PRO A 150 11.63 -8.42 -14.60
N ILE A 151 11.52 -9.14 -13.48
CA ILE A 151 12.17 -8.76 -12.22
C ILE A 151 13.68 -8.97 -12.41
N ARG A 152 14.46 -7.91 -12.13
CA ARG A 152 15.93 -7.95 -12.28
C ARG A 152 16.59 -8.05 -10.91
N GLU A 153 17.85 -8.56 -10.90
CA GLU A 153 18.66 -8.52 -9.69
C GLU A 153 18.96 -7.07 -9.24
N PRO A 154 19.04 -6.84 -7.93
CA PRO A 154 19.00 -7.81 -6.82
C PRO A 154 17.56 -8.14 -6.32
N PHE A 155 16.52 -7.60 -6.94
CA PHE A 155 15.14 -7.71 -6.45
C PHE A 155 14.59 -9.13 -6.54
N ASN A 156 14.98 -9.90 -7.56
CA ASN A 156 14.54 -11.29 -7.71
C ASN A 156 15.02 -12.15 -6.52
N GLU A 157 16.29 -12.04 -6.14
CA GLU A 157 16.83 -12.75 -4.98
C GLU A 157 16.15 -12.28 -3.66
N ILE A 158 15.89 -10.99 -3.51
CA ILE A 158 15.18 -10.46 -2.34
C ILE A 158 13.78 -11.04 -2.26
N LEU A 159 13.01 -11.04 -3.35
CA LEU A 159 11.66 -11.59 -3.37
C LEU A 159 11.63 -13.09 -3.07
N LYS A 160 12.61 -13.87 -3.56
CA LYS A 160 12.76 -15.28 -3.18
C LYS A 160 13.00 -15.46 -1.68
N ARG A 161 13.76 -14.56 -1.05
CA ARG A 161 13.96 -14.58 0.41
C ARG A 161 12.68 -14.21 1.16
N VAL A 162 11.93 -13.21 0.68
CA VAL A 162 10.64 -12.82 1.25
C VAL A 162 9.63 -13.97 1.15
N GLU A 163 9.55 -14.63 0.00
CA GLU A 163 8.70 -15.82 -0.21
C GLU A 163 9.02 -16.94 0.79
N ARG A 164 10.30 -17.24 1.03
CA ARG A 164 10.71 -18.24 2.04
C ARG A 164 10.35 -17.81 3.46
N ALA A 165 10.35 -16.50 3.74
CA ALA A 165 10.08 -15.94 5.05
C ALA A 165 8.58 -15.75 5.37
N GLN A 166 7.70 -15.69 4.36
CA GLN A 166 6.29 -15.26 4.51
C GLN A 166 5.44 -16.13 5.45
N ASN A 167 5.83 -17.37 5.70
CA ASN A 167 5.15 -18.23 6.67
C ASN A 167 5.56 -17.94 8.13
N ARG A 168 6.61 -17.14 8.35
CA ARG A 168 7.16 -16.80 9.68
C ARG A 168 6.94 -15.34 10.03
N VAL A 169 7.09 -14.46 9.05
CA VAL A 169 6.91 -13.01 9.23
C VAL A 169 5.85 -12.53 8.25
N PRO A 170 4.75 -11.92 8.73
CA PRO A 170 3.68 -11.42 7.88
C PRO A 170 4.17 -10.39 6.86
N ILE A 171 3.64 -10.42 5.66
CA ILE A 171 3.91 -9.44 4.62
C ILE A 171 2.75 -8.46 4.51
N VAL A 172 3.07 -7.18 4.38
CA VAL A 172 2.13 -6.11 3.99
C VAL A 172 2.60 -5.54 2.67
N SER A 173 1.85 -5.70 1.60
CA SER A 173 2.19 -5.13 0.29
C SER A 173 1.52 -3.77 0.08
N ILE A 174 2.31 -2.78 -0.34
CA ILE A 174 1.83 -1.45 -0.72
C ILE A 174 1.48 -1.47 -2.22
N ASP A 175 0.30 -1.01 -2.56
CA ASP A 175 -0.29 -0.86 -3.88
C ASP A 175 -0.61 -2.21 -4.57
N ILE A 176 0.37 -3.01 -4.89
CA ILE A 176 0.25 -4.39 -5.40
C ILE A 176 1.35 -5.27 -4.76
N PRO A 177 1.16 -6.58 -4.61
CA PRO A 177 2.25 -7.45 -4.19
C PRO A 177 3.35 -7.46 -5.25
N SER A 178 4.61 -7.23 -4.84
CA SER A 178 5.73 -7.15 -5.78
C SER A 178 5.93 -8.45 -6.53
N GLY A 179 6.06 -8.34 -7.84
CA GLY A 179 6.16 -9.49 -8.74
C GLY A 179 4.83 -9.96 -9.33
N TRP A 180 3.70 -9.49 -8.82
CA TRP A 180 2.41 -9.74 -9.44
C TRP A 180 2.22 -8.90 -10.71
N ASP A 181 1.55 -9.47 -11.71
CA ASP A 181 1.04 -8.69 -12.84
C ASP A 181 -0.15 -7.85 -12.38
N VAL A 182 -0.19 -6.57 -12.80
CA VAL A 182 -1.21 -5.59 -12.34
C VAL A 182 -2.63 -6.01 -12.65
N GLU A 183 -2.84 -6.77 -13.74
CA GLU A 183 -4.16 -7.19 -14.21
C GLU A 183 -4.41 -8.67 -13.95
N LYS A 184 -3.40 -9.53 -14.12
CA LYS A 184 -3.54 -10.99 -14.04
C LYS A 184 -3.33 -11.56 -12.63
N GLY A 185 -2.67 -10.80 -11.72
CA GLY A 185 -2.38 -11.27 -10.38
C GLY A 185 -1.03 -11.99 -10.24
N PRO A 186 -0.94 -12.99 -9.35
CA PRO A 186 0.31 -13.68 -9.05
C PRO A 186 0.87 -14.43 -10.26
N PRO A 187 2.19 -14.69 -10.29
CA PRO A 187 2.78 -15.63 -11.23
C PRO A 187 2.11 -17.01 -11.19
N GLU A 188 2.18 -17.74 -12.29
CA GLU A 188 1.64 -19.11 -12.35
C GLU A 188 2.39 -20.03 -11.37
N GLU A 189 1.65 -20.93 -10.72
CA GLU A 189 2.22 -21.94 -9.84
C GLU A 189 3.21 -22.83 -10.63
N GLY A 190 4.40 -23.06 -10.07
CA GLY A 190 5.46 -23.84 -10.74
C GLY A 190 6.36 -22.99 -11.65
N SER A 191 6.15 -21.68 -11.77
CA SER A 191 7.10 -20.78 -12.41
C SER A 191 8.32 -20.56 -11.51
N ASP A 192 9.47 -20.14 -12.10
CA ASP A 192 10.68 -19.78 -11.34
C ASP A 192 10.57 -18.42 -10.63
N LEU A 193 9.44 -17.74 -10.77
CA LEU A 193 9.19 -16.42 -10.17
C LEU A 193 8.68 -16.57 -8.73
N PRO A 194 9.18 -15.74 -7.79
CA PRO A 194 8.70 -15.74 -6.42
C PRO A 194 7.24 -15.28 -6.33
N ILE A 195 6.44 -15.99 -5.53
CA ILE A 195 5.02 -15.69 -5.33
C ILE A 195 4.82 -15.20 -3.91
N LEU A 196 4.56 -13.89 -3.76
CA LEU A 196 4.20 -13.32 -2.47
C LEU A 196 2.73 -13.59 -2.15
N SER A 197 2.50 -14.01 -0.90
CA SER A 197 1.16 -14.22 -0.33
C SER A 197 0.98 -13.30 0.89
N PRO A 198 0.77 -11.99 0.70
CA PRO A 198 0.73 -11.05 1.80
C PRO A 198 -0.46 -11.26 2.73
N LEU A 199 -0.25 -11.06 4.03
CA LEU A 199 -1.30 -11.00 5.04
C LEU A 199 -2.22 -9.80 4.81
N ALA A 200 -1.62 -8.67 4.40
CA ALA A 200 -2.34 -7.44 4.14
C ALA A 200 -1.93 -6.83 2.79
N LEU A 201 -2.91 -6.27 2.08
CA LEU A 201 -2.72 -5.46 0.88
C LEU A 201 -3.27 -4.07 1.13
N ILE A 202 -2.48 -3.04 0.88
CA ILE A 202 -2.89 -1.64 0.95
C ILE A 202 -2.95 -1.10 -0.47
N SER A 203 -4.12 -1.16 -1.09
CA SER A 203 -4.34 -0.57 -2.40
C SER A 203 -4.35 0.96 -2.30
N LEU A 204 -3.64 1.64 -3.19
CA LEU A 204 -3.57 3.10 -3.23
C LEU A 204 -4.45 3.64 -4.35
N THR A 205 -5.12 4.79 -4.12
CA THR A 205 -6.05 5.43 -5.07
C THR A 205 -7.32 4.61 -5.32
N ALA A 206 -7.17 3.39 -5.80
CA ALA A 206 -8.19 2.35 -5.97
C ALA A 206 -7.50 0.98 -6.17
N PRO A 207 -8.15 -0.14 -5.85
CA PRO A 207 -7.60 -1.46 -6.09
C PRO A 207 -7.33 -1.71 -7.57
N LYS A 208 -6.19 -2.36 -7.89
CA LYS A 208 -5.87 -2.82 -9.24
C LYS A 208 -6.49 -4.20 -9.48
N GLN A 209 -6.61 -4.62 -10.74
CA GLN A 209 -7.27 -5.89 -11.08
C GLN A 209 -6.62 -7.10 -10.38
N CYS A 210 -5.31 -7.10 -10.18
CA CYS A 210 -4.60 -8.14 -9.44
C CYS A 210 -5.14 -8.34 -8.00
N ALA A 211 -5.69 -7.30 -7.39
CA ALA A 211 -6.25 -7.40 -6.04
C ALA A 211 -7.46 -8.36 -5.94
N GLN A 212 -8.08 -8.74 -7.07
CA GLN A 212 -9.10 -9.80 -7.10
C GLN A 212 -8.54 -11.19 -6.76
N HIS A 213 -7.23 -11.38 -6.91
CA HIS A 213 -6.51 -12.62 -6.55
C HIS A 213 -5.98 -12.59 -5.12
N PHE A 214 -6.09 -11.46 -4.42
CA PHE A 214 -5.65 -11.34 -3.04
C PHE A 214 -6.48 -12.22 -2.12
N LYS A 215 -5.80 -13.07 -1.34
CA LYS A 215 -6.42 -14.02 -0.40
C LYS A 215 -6.00 -13.76 1.06
N GLY A 216 -5.26 -12.67 1.31
CA GLY A 216 -4.84 -12.31 2.65
C GLY A 216 -6.01 -11.82 3.52
N ARG A 217 -5.70 -11.62 4.79
CA ARG A 217 -6.73 -11.33 5.80
C ARG A 217 -7.23 -9.89 5.78
N HIS A 218 -6.37 -8.94 5.35
CA HIS A 218 -6.67 -7.51 5.45
C HIS A 218 -6.45 -6.83 4.11
N HIS A 219 -7.52 -6.33 3.50
CA HIS A 219 -7.45 -5.50 2.32
C HIS A 219 -7.84 -4.08 2.72
N PHE A 220 -6.95 -3.12 2.48
CA PHE A 220 -7.18 -1.71 2.78
C PHE A 220 -7.16 -0.88 1.50
N LEU A 221 -7.89 0.22 1.51
CA LEU A 221 -7.78 1.30 0.55
C LEU A 221 -7.14 2.49 1.25
N GLY A 222 -6.03 2.97 0.71
CA GLY A 222 -5.31 4.17 1.15
C GLY A 222 -5.30 5.26 0.10
N GLY A 223 -4.78 6.43 0.46
CA GLY A 223 -4.70 7.56 -0.45
C GLY A 223 -6.02 8.31 -0.59
N ARG A 224 -6.48 8.94 0.48
CA ARG A 224 -7.71 9.75 0.53
C ARG A 224 -7.53 11.10 -0.16
N PHE A 225 -7.33 11.09 -1.48
CA PHE A 225 -7.06 12.31 -2.25
C PHE A 225 -7.77 12.39 -3.61
N VAL A 226 -8.54 11.36 -3.98
CA VAL A 226 -9.20 11.32 -5.30
C VAL A 226 -10.38 12.28 -5.33
N PRO A 227 -10.39 13.31 -6.22
CA PRO A 227 -11.49 14.26 -6.33
C PRO A 227 -12.78 13.59 -6.82
N PRO A 228 -13.98 14.03 -6.36
CA PRO A 228 -15.26 13.43 -6.78
C PRO A 228 -15.47 13.44 -8.30
N ALA A 229 -15.03 14.49 -8.99
CA ALA A 229 -15.13 14.57 -10.45
C ALA A 229 -14.27 13.50 -11.14
N LEU A 230 -13.08 13.21 -10.61
CA LEU A 230 -12.21 12.17 -11.12
C LEU A 230 -12.79 10.78 -10.83
N MET A 231 -13.34 10.56 -9.63
CA MET A 231 -14.06 9.33 -9.30
C MET A 231 -15.18 9.06 -10.29
N LYS A 232 -16.02 10.07 -10.57
CA LYS A 232 -17.11 9.97 -11.54
C LYS A 232 -16.60 9.67 -12.94
N LYS A 233 -15.55 10.35 -13.40
CA LYS A 233 -14.96 10.19 -14.73
C LYS A 233 -14.48 8.77 -14.98
N PHE A 234 -13.82 8.15 -14.00
CA PHE A 234 -13.30 6.79 -14.11
C PHE A 234 -14.26 5.71 -13.62
N GLY A 235 -15.46 6.10 -13.17
CA GLY A 235 -16.45 5.17 -12.64
C GLY A 235 -15.98 4.47 -11.36
N LEU A 236 -15.24 5.18 -10.51
CA LEU A 236 -14.78 4.67 -9.23
C LEU A 236 -15.92 4.77 -8.22
N ASP A 237 -16.41 3.63 -7.76
CA ASP A 237 -17.35 3.54 -6.66
C ASP A 237 -16.60 3.07 -5.41
N LEU A 238 -15.93 4.02 -4.77
CA LEU A 238 -15.10 3.77 -3.60
C LEU A 238 -15.92 4.02 -2.33
N PRO A 239 -15.75 3.16 -1.30
CA PRO A 239 -16.39 3.40 0.00
C PRO A 239 -15.95 4.73 0.62
N SER A 240 -16.81 5.30 1.47
CA SER A 240 -16.50 6.54 2.17
C SER A 240 -15.53 6.28 3.33
N TYR A 241 -14.53 7.15 3.46
CA TYR A 241 -13.61 7.12 4.60
C TYR A 241 -14.30 7.63 5.86
N GLU A 242 -14.09 6.95 6.98
CA GLU A 242 -14.62 7.35 8.27
C GLU A 242 -13.82 8.50 8.89
N GLY A 243 -14.51 9.53 9.39
CA GLY A 243 -13.90 10.64 10.10
C GLY A 243 -12.67 11.22 9.39
N SER A 244 -11.53 11.28 10.08
CA SER A 244 -10.24 11.76 9.58
C SER A 244 -9.30 10.65 9.10
N SER A 245 -9.75 9.40 9.07
CA SER A 245 -8.93 8.27 8.63
C SER A 245 -8.42 8.46 7.21
N GLN A 246 -7.15 8.10 6.97
CA GLN A 246 -6.54 8.12 5.64
C GLN A 246 -6.62 6.76 4.94
N PHE A 247 -7.16 5.74 5.60
CA PHE A 247 -7.39 4.40 5.07
C PHE A 247 -8.77 3.89 5.47
N LEU A 248 -9.25 2.87 4.77
CA LEU A 248 -10.44 2.10 5.12
C LEU A 248 -10.23 0.61 4.83
N LYS A 249 -11.03 -0.25 5.43
CA LYS A 249 -11.06 -1.71 5.16
C LYS A 249 -12.02 -1.99 4.00
N LEU A 250 -11.57 -2.83 3.06
CA LEU A 250 -12.36 -3.33 1.93
C LEU A 250 -12.97 -4.68 2.22
#